data_845188f69697a7f91a32750fe294960b
#
_entry.id   845188f69697a7f91a32750fe294960b
#
_cell.length_a   1.000
_cell.length_b   1.000
_cell.length_c   1.000
_cell.angle_alpha   90.00
_cell.angle_beta   90.00
_cell.angle_gamma   90.00
#
_symmetry.space_group_name_H-M   'P 1'
#
loop_
_entity.id
_entity.type
_entity.pdbx_description
1 polymer ?
#
loop_
_entity_poly.entity_id
_entity_poly.type
_entity_poly.pdbx_seq_one_letter_code
_entity_poly.pdbx_strand_id
1 'polypeptide(L)'
;DKENIFAIGVFEKYVNTLNPEENHIVLVNPSDMGNMGTIIRTSIGFGIENLAIIEPAVDVFNPKVVRASMGSLFQMNFCYYKSFDDYVQTAGERSMYPFMLKGAVPLQELQRDRKETFSLIFGNEATGLPDSFSEIGQSVVIRHTDRIDSLNLALATGIGIYEFTK
;
A
#
# COMPACT_ATOMS: atom_id res chain seq x y z
N ASP A 1 -25.72 -13.32 -9.20
CA ASP A 1 -26.72 -13.48 -10.26
C ASP A 1 -26.09 -13.12 -11.60
N LYS A 2 -25.96 -14.11 -12.48
CA LYS A 2 -25.32 -13.95 -13.80
C LYS A 2 -26.30 -13.44 -14.86
N GLU A 3 -27.55 -13.14 -14.50
CA GLU A 3 -28.63 -12.92 -15.47
C GLU A 3 -28.85 -11.47 -15.90
N ASN A 4 -28.14 -10.49 -15.33
CA ASN A 4 -28.37 -9.08 -15.65
C ASN A 4 -27.08 -8.32 -15.95
N ILE A 5 -26.30 -8.74 -16.95
CA ILE A 5 -25.20 -7.93 -17.48
C ILE A 5 -25.77 -7.02 -18.58
N PHE A 6 -26.05 -5.76 -18.25
CA PHE A 6 -26.59 -4.79 -19.21
C PHE A 6 -25.50 -4.04 -19.97
N ALA A 7 -24.24 -4.04 -19.47
CA ALA A 7 -23.12 -3.37 -20.12
C ALA A 7 -21.80 -4.03 -19.77
N ILE A 8 -20.84 -3.96 -20.70
CA ILE A 8 -19.44 -4.35 -20.51
C ILE A 8 -18.60 -3.13 -20.84
N GLY A 9 -17.79 -2.67 -19.86
CA GLY A 9 -16.78 -1.64 -20.08
C GLY A 9 -15.47 -2.27 -20.56
N VAL A 10 -14.86 -1.66 -21.56
CA VAL A 10 -13.51 -2.00 -22.03
C VAL A 10 -12.62 -0.78 -21.83
N PHE A 11 -11.40 -0.98 -21.31
CA PHE A 11 -10.42 0.09 -21.13
C PHE A 11 -9.03 -0.43 -21.50
N GLU A 12 -8.14 0.50 -21.87
CA GLU A 12 -6.73 0.17 -22.09
C GLU A 12 -5.98 0.13 -20.77
N LYS A 13 -5.06 -0.84 -20.62
CA LYS A 13 -4.16 -0.90 -19.49
C LYS A 13 -3.18 0.28 -19.54
N TYR A 14 -2.92 0.88 -18.40
CA TYR A 14 -2.02 2.01 -18.27
C TYR A 14 -1.03 1.79 -17.14
N VAL A 15 0.05 2.54 -17.15
CA VAL A 15 1.02 2.66 -16.05
C VAL A 15 1.33 4.14 -15.91
N ASN A 16 1.37 4.62 -14.68
CA ASN A 16 1.65 6.01 -14.38
C ASN A 16 3.05 6.14 -13.76
N THR A 17 3.52 7.37 -13.66
CA THR A 17 4.60 7.74 -12.75
C THR A 17 3.98 8.22 -11.43
N LEU A 18 4.64 7.94 -10.32
CA LEU A 18 4.20 8.45 -9.02
C LEU A 18 4.62 9.92 -8.86
N ASN A 19 3.80 10.70 -8.17
CA ASN A 19 4.13 12.08 -7.86
C ASN A 19 5.09 12.14 -6.64
N PRO A 20 6.35 12.57 -6.79
CA PRO A 20 7.31 12.59 -5.68
C PRO A 20 6.96 13.59 -4.57
N GLU A 21 6.07 14.55 -4.83
CA GLU A 21 5.63 15.55 -3.84
C GLU A 21 4.42 15.10 -3.01
N GLU A 22 3.87 13.92 -3.27
CA GLU A 22 2.69 13.38 -2.60
C GLU A 22 3.01 12.14 -1.76
N ASN A 23 2.07 11.76 -0.89
CA ASN A 23 2.21 10.57 -0.05
C ASN A 23 2.05 9.28 -0.85
N HIS A 24 2.82 8.26 -0.50
CA HIS A 24 2.79 6.96 -1.18
C HIS A 24 2.40 5.82 -0.24
N ILE A 25 1.67 4.85 -0.79
CA ILE A 25 1.61 3.49 -0.25
C ILE A 25 2.59 2.64 -1.03
N VAL A 26 3.39 1.84 -0.34
CA VAL A 26 4.35 0.91 -0.94
C VAL A 26 4.02 -0.50 -0.51
N LEU A 27 3.74 -1.37 -1.46
CA LEU A 27 3.47 -2.78 -1.21
C LEU A 27 4.64 -3.62 -1.73
N VAL A 28 5.26 -4.38 -0.85
CA VAL A 28 6.40 -5.26 -1.18
C VAL A 28 5.89 -6.68 -1.38
N ASN A 29 5.95 -7.16 -2.61
CA ASN A 29 5.53 -8.50 -3.03
C ASN A 29 4.07 -8.85 -2.66
N PRO A 30 3.07 -7.98 -2.89
CA PRO A 30 1.69 -8.28 -2.56
C PRO A 30 1.16 -9.43 -3.43
N SER A 31 0.51 -10.43 -2.80
CA SER A 31 0.10 -11.66 -3.46
C SER A 31 -1.42 -11.86 -3.54
N ASP A 32 -2.21 -11.20 -2.68
CA ASP A 32 -3.67 -11.36 -2.65
C ASP A 32 -4.39 -10.25 -3.42
N MET A 33 -5.20 -10.67 -4.39
CA MET A 33 -5.96 -9.76 -5.27
C MET A 33 -7.06 -9.00 -4.54
N GLY A 34 -7.66 -9.58 -3.49
CA GLY A 34 -8.69 -8.94 -2.68
C GLY A 34 -8.10 -7.84 -1.81
N ASN A 35 -6.95 -8.12 -1.18
CA ASN A 35 -6.19 -7.13 -0.42
C ASN A 35 -5.79 -5.95 -1.31
N MET A 36 -5.22 -6.23 -2.49
CA MET A 36 -4.80 -5.20 -3.44
C MET A 36 -5.96 -4.26 -3.78
N GLY A 37 -7.11 -4.78 -4.19
CA GLY A 37 -8.26 -3.95 -4.54
C GLY A 37 -8.82 -3.16 -3.36
N THR A 38 -8.83 -3.76 -2.16
CA THR A 38 -9.26 -3.11 -0.92
C THR A 38 -8.31 -1.97 -0.53
N ILE A 39 -6.99 -2.19 -0.65
CA ILE A 39 -5.97 -1.16 -0.38
C ILE A 39 -6.13 0.01 -1.34
N ILE A 40 -6.26 -0.23 -2.64
CA ILE A 40 -6.49 0.81 -3.64
C ILE A 40 -7.71 1.65 -3.27
N ARG A 41 -8.83 1.00 -2.96
CA ARG A 41 -10.07 1.69 -2.57
C ARG A 41 -9.89 2.52 -1.31
N THR A 42 -9.23 1.99 -0.29
CA THR A 42 -8.99 2.67 0.98
C THR A 42 -8.06 3.86 0.79
N SER A 43 -6.98 3.70 0.04
CA SER A 43 -6.01 4.78 -0.24
C SER A 43 -6.69 5.97 -0.89
N ILE A 44 -7.45 5.75 -1.95
CA ILE A 44 -8.23 6.82 -2.63
C ILE A 44 -9.23 7.45 -1.67
N GLY A 45 -9.91 6.65 -0.84
CA GLY A 45 -10.88 7.14 0.14
C GLY A 45 -10.29 8.10 1.18
N PHE A 46 -8.98 8.02 1.44
CA PHE A 46 -8.23 8.88 2.35
C PHE A 46 -7.29 9.88 1.65
N GLY A 47 -7.42 10.03 0.32
CA GLY A 47 -6.67 11.01 -0.45
C GLY A 47 -5.21 10.65 -0.71
N ILE A 48 -4.84 9.36 -0.64
CA ILE A 48 -3.52 8.87 -1.07
C ILE A 48 -3.69 8.22 -2.45
N GLU A 49 -3.16 8.88 -3.48
CA GLU A 49 -3.37 8.51 -4.87
C GLU A 49 -2.16 7.84 -5.52
N ASN A 50 -1.07 7.60 -4.78
CA ASN A 50 0.16 7.02 -5.32
C ASN A 50 0.48 5.68 -4.67
N LEU A 51 0.59 4.64 -5.50
CA LEU A 51 0.85 3.26 -5.10
C LEU A 51 2.08 2.70 -5.80
N ALA A 52 3.15 2.47 -5.03
CA ALA A 52 4.32 1.72 -5.48
C ALA A 52 4.10 0.22 -5.23
N ILE A 53 4.41 -0.60 -6.22
CA ILE A 53 4.26 -2.06 -6.14
C ILE A 53 5.61 -2.69 -6.46
N ILE A 54 6.22 -3.33 -5.47
CA ILE A 54 7.50 -4.02 -5.64
C ILE A 54 7.23 -5.47 -6.06
N GLU A 55 7.78 -5.86 -7.19
CA GLU A 55 7.63 -7.20 -7.78
C GLU A 55 8.43 -8.28 -7.00
N PRO A 56 7.96 -9.56 -7.04
CA PRO A 56 6.79 -10.07 -7.74
C PRO A 56 5.47 -9.67 -7.07
N ALA A 57 4.44 -9.38 -7.87
CA ALA A 57 3.19 -8.85 -7.35
C ALA A 57 1.99 -9.25 -8.22
N VAL A 58 0.78 -9.12 -7.67
CA VAL A 58 -0.46 -9.29 -8.41
C VAL A 58 -0.65 -8.21 -9.48
N ASP A 59 -1.29 -8.55 -10.59
CA ASP A 59 -1.69 -7.59 -11.62
C ASP A 59 -2.89 -6.76 -11.11
N VAL A 60 -2.74 -5.44 -11.03
CA VAL A 60 -3.82 -4.53 -10.62
C VAL A 60 -5.03 -4.58 -11.56
N PHE A 61 -4.83 -4.97 -12.82
CA PHE A 61 -5.89 -5.16 -13.80
C PHE A 61 -6.54 -6.55 -13.76
N ASN A 62 -6.13 -7.41 -12.83
CA ASN A 62 -6.86 -8.66 -12.62
C ASN A 62 -8.33 -8.36 -12.29
N PRO A 63 -9.30 -9.05 -12.92
CA PRO A 63 -10.74 -8.78 -12.69
C PRO A 63 -11.19 -8.81 -11.23
N LYS A 64 -10.48 -9.55 -10.35
CA LYS A 64 -10.77 -9.57 -8.92
C LYS A 64 -10.33 -8.26 -8.25
N VAL A 65 -9.15 -7.72 -8.62
CA VAL A 65 -8.66 -6.43 -8.12
C VAL A 65 -9.57 -5.31 -8.60
N VAL A 66 -9.88 -5.27 -9.89
CA VAL A 66 -10.76 -4.25 -10.49
C VAL A 66 -12.12 -4.21 -9.77
N ARG A 67 -12.73 -5.39 -9.53
CA ARG A 67 -14.00 -5.45 -8.78
C ARG A 67 -13.85 -5.00 -7.34
N ALA A 68 -12.82 -5.45 -6.64
CA ALA A 68 -12.59 -5.13 -5.22
C ALA A 68 -12.28 -3.64 -5.02
N SER A 69 -11.65 -2.98 -5.99
CA SER A 69 -11.35 -1.54 -5.94
C SER A 69 -12.59 -0.65 -6.12
N MET A 70 -13.73 -1.20 -6.58
CA MET A 70 -14.98 -0.47 -6.78
C MET A 70 -14.82 0.81 -7.62
N GLY A 71 -13.96 0.76 -8.65
CA GLY A 71 -13.67 1.89 -9.54
C GLY A 71 -12.53 2.81 -9.09
N SER A 72 -12.06 2.70 -7.85
CA SER A 72 -10.96 3.53 -7.33
C SER A 72 -9.65 3.30 -8.07
N LEU A 73 -9.46 2.14 -8.70
CA LEU A 73 -8.28 1.85 -9.52
C LEU A 73 -8.04 2.93 -10.59
N PHE A 74 -9.11 3.46 -11.19
CA PHE A 74 -9.01 4.46 -12.26
C PHE A 74 -8.64 5.88 -11.76
N GLN A 75 -8.54 6.06 -10.46
CA GLN A 75 -8.09 7.29 -9.80
C GLN A 75 -6.69 7.13 -9.19
N MET A 76 -6.15 5.90 -9.20
CA MET A 76 -4.85 5.58 -8.59
C MET A 76 -3.72 5.73 -9.60
N ASN A 77 -2.70 6.49 -9.24
CA ASN A 77 -1.40 6.44 -9.89
C ASN A 77 -0.63 5.25 -9.33
N PHE A 78 -0.25 4.30 -10.16
CA PHE A 78 0.54 3.17 -9.71
C PHE A 78 1.71 2.87 -10.63
N CYS A 79 2.78 2.36 -10.02
CA CYS A 79 3.97 1.96 -10.74
C CYS A 79 4.52 0.65 -10.16
N TYR A 80 4.97 -0.25 -11.03
CA TYR A 80 5.69 -1.47 -10.65
C TYR A 80 7.19 -1.21 -10.65
N TYR A 81 7.87 -1.72 -9.63
CA TYR A 81 9.32 -1.62 -9.48
C TYR A 81 9.90 -3.02 -9.29
N LYS A 82 11.04 -3.29 -9.93
CA LYS A 82 11.74 -4.57 -9.80
C LYS A 82 12.34 -4.77 -8.42
N SER A 83 12.72 -3.67 -7.75
CA SER A 83 13.27 -3.66 -6.41
C SER A 83 12.80 -2.44 -5.62
N PHE A 84 12.97 -2.49 -4.30
CA PHE A 84 12.69 -1.33 -3.45
C PHE A 84 13.68 -0.18 -3.75
N ASP A 85 14.92 -0.49 -4.10
CA ASP A 85 15.93 0.52 -4.46
C ASP A 85 15.53 1.29 -5.72
N ASP A 86 14.93 0.62 -6.71
CA ASP A 86 14.40 1.29 -7.91
C ASP A 86 13.29 2.29 -7.55
N TYR A 87 12.44 1.94 -6.58
CA TYR A 87 11.42 2.85 -6.07
C TYR A 87 12.07 4.06 -5.39
N VAL A 88 13.02 3.86 -4.48
CA VAL A 88 13.69 4.94 -3.74
C VAL A 88 14.33 5.97 -4.66
N GLN A 89 14.92 5.54 -5.79
CA GLN A 89 15.52 6.43 -6.78
C GLN A 89 14.52 7.41 -7.41
N THR A 90 13.24 7.07 -7.43
CA THR A 90 12.18 7.87 -8.06
C THR A 90 11.24 8.52 -7.06
N ALA A 91 11.29 8.11 -5.80
CA ALA A 91 10.31 8.50 -4.78
C ALA A 91 10.43 9.95 -4.30
N GLY A 92 11.59 10.58 -4.51
CA GLY A 92 11.90 11.89 -3.93
C GLY A 92 12.26 11.81 -2.44
N GLU A 93 12.58 12.94 -1.83
CA GLU A 93 12.89 13.03 -0.40
C GLU A 93 11.61 12.90 0.43
N ARG A 94 11.55 11.91 1.32
CA ARG A 94 10.38 11.63 2.15
C ARG A 94 10.71 10.77 3.36
N SER A 95 9.83 10.81 4.36
CA SER A 95 9.93 9.90 5.50
C SER A 95 9.41 8.51 5.15
N MET A 96 10.18 7.49 5.49
CA MET A 96 9.84 6.08 5.22
C MET A 96 9.36 5.40 6.51
N TYR A 97 8.21 4.75 6.45
CA TYR A 97 7.59 4.08 7.58
C TYR A 97 7.30 2.60 7.25
N PRO A 98 8.27 1.70 7.46
CA PRO A 98 8.04 0.26 7.33
C PRO A 98 7.11 -0.26 8.45
N PHE A 99 6.02 -0.92 8.09
CA PHE A 99 5.12 -1.58 9.04
C PHE A 99 5.63 -3.00 9.29
N MET A 100 6.33 -3.18 10.43
CA MET A 100 7.00 -4.42 10.82
C MET A 100 7.20 -4.49 12.34
N LEU A 101 7.63 -5.65 12.84
CA LEU A 101 7.85 -5.84 14.29
C LEU A 101 9.23 -5.34 14.76
N LYS A 102 10.28 -5.56 13.95
CA LYS A 102 11.65 -5.27 14.32
C LYS A 102 11.91 -3.76 14.40
N GLY A 103 12.41 -3.31 15.56
CA GLY A 103 12.78 -1.90 15.78
C GLY A 103 11.60 -0.92 15.77
N ALA A 104 10.39 -1.43 15.91
CA ALA A 104 9.19 -0.64 15.69
C ALA A 104 8.73 0.18 16.88
N VAL A 105 8.28 1.39 16.60
CA VAL A 105 7.51 2.22 17.54
C VAL A 105 6.01 1.90 17.35
N PRO A 106 5.23 1.77 18.42
CA PRO A 106 3.79 1.64 18.30
C PRO A 106 3.16 2.82 17.54
N LEU A 107 2.28 2.53 16.61
CA LEU A 107 1.65 3.53 15.74
C LEU A 107 1.04 4.70 16.54
N GLN A 108 0.42 4.41 17.69
CA GLN A 108 -0.21 5.40 18.56
C GLN A 108 0.81 6.31 19.29
N GLU A 109 2.07 5.89 19.37
CA GLU A 109 3.16 6.61 20.06
C GLU A 109 4.09 7.31 19.06
N LEU A 110 3.86 7.11 17.75
CA LEU A 110 4.68 7.69 16.71
C LEU A 110 4.58 9.22 16.70
N GLN A 111 5.72 9.87 16.84
CA GLN A 111 5.86 11.31 16.67
C GLN A 111 6.43 11.60 15.29
N ARG A 112 5.75 12.39 14.48
CA ARG A 112 6.18 12.78 13.14
C ARG A 112 5.79 14.22 12.82
N ASP A 113 6.49 14.85 11.90
CA ASP A 113 6.02 16.09 11.30
C ASP A 113 4.85 15.77 10.35
N ARG A 114 3.71 16.42 10.57
CA ARG A 114 2.51 16.21 9.74
C ARG A 114 2.60 16.85 8.36
N LYS A 115 3.60 17.70 8.15
CA LYS A 115 3.80 18.42 6.88
C LYS A 115 4.72 17.71 5.91
N GLU A 116 5.49 16.72 6.38
CA GLU A 116 6.38 15.96 5.52
C GLU A 116 5.63 14.95 4.65
N THR A 117 6.13 14.75 3.45
CA THR A 117 5.68 13.65 2.59
C THR A 117 6.18 12.33 3.16
N PHE A 118 5.37 11.29 3.05
CA PHE A 118 5.69 9.99 3.60
C PHE A 118 5.41 8.83 2.65
N SER A 119 6.06 7.71 2.92
CA SER A 119 5.74 6.40 2.36
C SER A 119 5.40 5.41 3.47
N LEU A 120 4.20 4.83 3.42
CA LEU A 120 3.81 3.71 4.27
C LEU A 120 4.15 2.41 3.54
N ILE A 121 5.04 1.61 4.12
CA ILE A 121 5.60 0.43 3.47
C ILE A 121 5.08 -0.83 4.16
N PHE A 122 4.43 -1.70 3.39
CA PHE A 122 3.85 -2.94 3.87
C PHE A 122 4.42 -4.13 3.09
N GLY A 123 4.64 -5.23 3.80
CA GLY A 123 5.20 -6.46 3.24
C GLY A 123 4.16 -7.43 2.71
N ASN A 124 4.65 -8.55 2.21
CA ASN A 124 3.84 -9.68 1.78
C ASN A 124 2.97 -10.23 2.92
N GLU A 125 1.79 -10.74 2.58
CA GLU A 125 0.79 -11.25 3.54
C GLU A 125 1.30 -12.40 4.41
N ALA A 126 2.18 -13.23 3.87
CA ALA A 126 2.69 -14.41 4.56
C ALA A 126 4.04 -14.17 5.25
N THR A 127 4.93 -13.41 4.63
CA THR A 127 6.33 -13.27 5.09
C THR A 127 6.63 -11.91 5.73
N GLY A 128 5.75 -10.91 5.55
CA GLY A 128 5.99 -9.56 6.00
C GLY A 128 7.11 -8.85 5.21
N LEU A 129 7.74 -7.87 5.82
CA LEU A 129 8.92 -7.18 5.31
C LEU A 129 10.19 -7.91 5.76
N PRO A 130 11.23 -8.00 4.91
CA PRO A 130 12.57 -8.41 5.33
C PRO A 130 13.12 -7.52 6.45
N ASP A 131 13.94 -8.09 7.32
CA ASP A 131 14.55 -7.40 8.47
C ASP A 131 15.35 -6.14 8.08
N SER A 132 15.91 -6.10 6.87
CA SER A 132 16.66 -4.95 6.34
C SER A 132 15.82 -3.68 6.24
N PHE A 133 14.49 -3.81 6.14
CA PHE A 133 13.60 -2.65 6.11
C PHE A 133 13.61 -1.85 7.42
N SER A 134 14.05 -2.43 8.54
CA SER A 134 14.23 -1.68 9.79
C SER A 134 15.30 -0.58 9.72
N GLU A 135 16.14 -0.58 8.70
CA GLU A 135 17.21 0.41 8.49
C GLU A 135 16.81 1.53 7.50
N ILE A 136 15.64 1.41 6.85
CA ILE A 136 15.20 2.33 5.80
C ILE A 136 14.60 3.62 6.40
N GLY A 137 13.98 3.52 7.57
CA GLY A 137 13.29 4.63 8.20
C GLY A 137 12.77 4.25 9.58
N GLN A 138 11.74 4.93 10.05
CA GLN A 138 11.14 4.63 11.34
C GLN A 138 10.15 3.47 11.20
N SER A 139 10.55 2.29 11.69
CA SER A 139 9.64 1.13 11.75
C SER A 139 8.46 1.39 12.68
N VAL A 140 7.29 0.95 12.25
CA VAL A 140 6.01 1.16 12.95
C VAL A 140 5.31 -0.17 13.15
N VAL A 141 4.68 -0.35 14.31
CA VAL A 141 3.87 -1.53 14.61
C VAL A 141 2.45 -1.15 15.03
N ILE A 142 1.46 -1.85 14.49
CA ILE A 142 0.08 -1.80 14.97
C ILE A 142 -0.04 -2.80 16.11
N ARG A 143 -0.14 -2.33 17.36
CA ARG A 143 -0.31 -3.21 18.52
C ARG A 143 -1.62 -3.99 18.41
N HIS A 144 -1.53 -5.29 18.56
CA HIS A 144 -2.64 -6.22 18.70
C HIS A 144 -2.34 -7.24 19.81
N THR A 145 -3.29 -8.08 20.16
CA THR A 145 -3.09 -9.12 21.17
C THR A 145 -2.31 -10.29 20.61
N ASP A 146 -1.62 -11.04 21.46
CA ASP A 146 -0.84 -12.24 21.09
C ASP A 146 -1.71 -13.45 20.68
N ARG A 147 -3.02 -13.22 20.47
CA ARG A 147 -3.96 -14.27 20.04
C ARG A 147 -3.92 -14.50 18.52
N ILE A 148 -3.28 -13.63 17.80
CA ILE A 148 -3.07 -13.71 16.35
C ILE A 148 -1.64 -13.31 16.02
N ASP A 149 -1.06 -13.92 14.99
CA ASP A 149 0.33 -13.64 14.57
C ASP A 149 0.46 -12.31 13.80
N SER A 150 -0.55 -11.95 13.03
CA SER A 150 -0.56 -10.73 12.21
C SER A 150 -1.98 -10.28 11.87
N LEU A 151 -2.11 -9.01 11.50
CA LEU A 151 -3.33 -8.47 10.89
C LEU A 151 -3.34 -8.74 9.39
N ASN A 152 -4.55 -8.86 8.82
CA ASN A 152 -4.71 -8.85 7.37
C ASN A 152 -4.07 -7.59 6.77
N LEU A 153 -3.38 -7.74 5.64
CA LEU A 153 -2.63 -6.65 4.99
C LEU A 153 -3.50 -5.42 4.69
N ALA A 154 -4.69 -5.61 4.14
CA ALA A 154 -5.57 -4.49 3.81
C ALA A 154 -6.09 -3.76 5.05
N LEU A 155 -6.34 -4.49 6.15
CA LEU A 155 -6.70 -3.88 7.44
C LEU A 155 -5.54 -3.11 8.04
N ALA A 156 -4.34 -3.69 8.07
CA ALA A 156 -3.15 -3.01 8.57
C ALA A 156 -2.86 -1.72 7.77
N THR A 157 -2.96 -1.80 6.45
CA THR A 157 -2.80 -0.63 5.57
C THR A 157 -3.86 0.43 5.86
N GLY A 158 -5.13 0.04 6.00
CA GLY A 158 -6.22 0.97 6.32
C GLY A 158 -6.04 1.67 7.65
N ILE A 159 -5.61 0.96 8.71
CA ILE A 159 -5.29 1.55 10.02
C ILE A 159 -4.11 2.54 9.90
N GLY A 160 -3.05 2.15 9.19
CA GLY A 160 -1.90 3.01 8.94
C GLY A 160 -2.29 4.29 8.21
N ILE A 161 -3.03 4.18 7.11
CA ILE A 161 -3.52 5.32 6.34
C ILE A 161 -4.36 6.25 7.21
N TYR A 162 -5.34 5.73 7.94
CA TYR A 162 -6.20 6.53 8.82
C TYR A 162 -5.39 7.32 9.84
N GLU A 163 -4.41 6.70 10.50
CA GLU A 163 -3.58 7.34 11.51
C GLU A 163 -2.70 8.45 10.91
N PHE A 164 -2.22 8.26 9.70
CA PHE A 164 -1.35 9.21 9.03
C PHE A 164 -2.08 10.38 8.35
N THR A 165 -3.36 10.23 8.05
CA THR A 165 -4.17 11.25 7.36
C THR A 165 -5.12 12.04 8.25
N LYS A 166 -5.25 11.67 9.55
CA LYS A 166 -6.11 12.36 10.52
C LYS A 166 -5.55 13.70 11.00
#